data_20bd0e22bf097a8f3db1abe885525a16
#
_entry.id   20bd0e22bf097a8f3db1abe885525a16
#
_cell.length_a   1.000
_cell.length_b   1.000
_cell.length_c   1.000
_cell.angle_alpha   90.00
_cell.angle_beta   90.00
_cell.angle_gamma   90.00
#
_symmetry.space_group_name_H-M   'P 1'
#
loop_
_entity.id
_entity.type
_entity.pdbx_description
1 polymer ?
#
loop_
_entity_poly.entity_id
_entity_poly.type
_entity_poly.pdbx_seq_one_letter_code
_entity_poly.pdbx_strand_id
1 'polypeptide(L)'
;DVYKRQALPGDPDHFLLNPRGLMWNEVQADDIVLIDAHGNKLAGRHEVEPTAMFIHAAIHRIAGKACVLHTHMPYATALTLTSDRGLDTTLSQNAMRFHGRLAIDEHYNGLALDVSEGERIAHAMQGADIVFLGNHGVVVCGERLDYAYDDLFFLERACTAQVLAQSTGRPLKPVDTAIASKVAAQIQSERLQSELFFTALRRQLP
;
A
#
# COMPACT_ATOMS: atom_id res chain seq x y z
N ASP A 1 4.25 -6.05 9.94
CA ASP A 1 2.78 -5.97 9.99
C ASP A 1 2.26 -5.53 8.63
N VAL A 2 1.38 -6.31 8.04
CA VAL A 2 0.72 -6.00 6.76
C VAL A 2 -0.77 -6.20 6.96
N TYR A 3 -1.56 -5.13 6.81
CA TYR A 3 -3.01 -5.23 6.85
C TYR A 3 -3.55 -5.07 5.43
N LYS A 4 -4.49 -5.92 5.05
CA LYS A 4 -5.09 -5.97 3.71
C LYS A 4 -6.60 -5.87 3.84
N ARG A 5 -7.19 -4.98 3.07
CA ARG A 5 -8.64 -4.87 2.90
C ARG A 5 -9.01 -4.85 1.44
N GLN A 6 -10.15 -5.43 1.15
CA GLN A 6 -10.79 -5.36 -0.15
C GLN A 6 -12.28 -5.13 0.05
N ALA A 7 -12.84 -4.10 -0.63
CA ALA A 7 -14.28 -3.94 -0.74
C ALA A 7 -14.91 -5.15 -1.42
N LEU A 8 -16.09 -5.54 -0.99
CA LEU A 8 -16.85 -6.60 -1.67
C LEU A 8 -17.22 -6.13 -3.08
N PRO A 9 -17.13 -7.00 -4.09
CA PRO A 9 -17.55 -6.66 -5.44
C PRO A 9 -19.00 -6.16 -5.49
N GLY A 10 -19.20 -4.92 -5.94
CA GLY A 10 -20.52 -4.29 -6.00
C GLY A 10 -21.09 -3.76 -4.69
N ASP A 11 -20.32 -3.81 -3.60
CA ASP A 11 -20.72 -3.34 -2.28
C ASP A 11 -19.56 -2.53 -1.63
N PRO A 12 -19.55 -1.21 -1.81
CA PRO A 12 -18.47 -0.35 -1.32
C PRO A 12 -18.51 -0.11 0.20
N ASP A 13 -19.57 -0.53 0.87
CA ASP A 13 -19.75 -0.28 2.30
C ASP A 13 -19.31 -1.46 3.18
N HIS A 14 -18.94 -2.59 2.57
CA HIS A 14 -18.49 -3.78 3.25
C HIS A 14 -17.08 -4.22 2.80
N PHE A 15 -16.25 -4.61 3.77
CA PHE A 15 -14.84 -4.92 3.54
C PHE A 15 -14.42 -6.21 4.21
N LEU A 16 -13.54 -6.95 3.52
CA LEU A 16 -12.83 -8.09 4.06
C LEU A 16 -11.50 -7.63 4.65
N LEU A 17 -11.22 -8.00 5.90
CA LEU A 17 -10.01 -7.64 6.64
C LEU A 17 -9.36 -8.89 7.21
N ASN A 18 -8.02 -8.94 7.18
CA ASN A 18 -7.29 -9.97 7.90
C ASN A 18 -7.50 -9.86 9.43
N PRO A 19 -7.51 -11.01 10.13
CA PRO A 19 -7.79 -11.07 11.56
C PRO A 19 -6.65 -10.49 12.40
N ARG A 20 -6.97 -10.08 13.63
CA ARG A 20 -5.98 -9.78 14.68
C ARG A 20 -5.49 -11.07 15.32
N GLY A 21 -4.19 -11.12 15.65
CA GLY A 21 -3.60 -12.17 16.50
C GLY A 21 -3.13 -13.42 15.77
N LEU A 22 -3.21 -13.47 14.45
CA LEU A 22 -2.65 -14.55 13.64
C LEU A 22 -1.43 -14.05 12.84
N MET A 23 -0.43 -14.90 12.72
CA MET A 23 0.68 -14.70 11.80
C MET A 23 0.22 -14.95 10.36
N TRP A 24 0.85 -14.31 9.38
CA TRP A 24 0.44 -14.41 7.98
C TRP A 24 0.37 -15.84 7.42
N ASN A 25 1.26 -16.71 7.88
CA ASN A 25 1.29 -18.13 7.50
C ASN A 25 0.23 -18.99 8.21
N GLU A 26 -0.47 -18.42 9.19
CA GLU A 26 -1.56 -19.09 9.92
C GLU A 26 -2.93 -18.73 9.34
N VAL A 27 -3.04 -17.57 8.65
CA VAL A 27 -4.32 -17.05 8.16
C VAL A 27 -4.90 -17.95 7.07
N GLN A 28 -6.11 -18.44 7.29
CA GLN A 28 -6.92 -19.17 6.32
C GLN A 28 -8.09 -18.30 5.83
N ALA A 29 -8.74 -18.72 4.75
CA ALA A 29 -9.88 -17.98 4.20
C ALA A 29 -11.01 -17.75 5.23
N ASP A 30 -11.27 -18.74 6.11
CA ASP A 30 -12.31 -18.67 7.13
C ASP A 30 -11.93 -17.76 8.33
N ASP A 31 -10.71 -17.29 8.38
CA ASP A 31 -10.26 -16.36 9.42
C ASP A 31 -10.55 -14.90 9.06
N ILE A 32 -10.80 -14.64 7.78
CA ILE A 32 -11.07 -13.27 7.28
C ILE A 32 -12.34 -12.72 7.91
N VAL A 33 -12.25 -11.47 8.37
CA VAL A 33 -13.33 -10.78 9.08
C VAL A 33 -14.05 -9.83 8.11
N LEU A 34 -15.38 -9.83 8.14
CA LEU A 34 -16.21 -8.86 7.44
C LEU A 34 -16.54 -7.69 8.36
N ILE A 35 -16.34 -6.48 7.88
CA ILE A 35 -16.67 -5.24 8.59
C ILE A 35 -17.43 -4.29 7.69
N ASP A 36 -18.13 -3.32 8.28
CA ASP A 36 -18.75 -2.20 7.57
C ASP A 36 -17.79 -1.01 7.38
N ALA A 37 -18.26 0.03 6.70
CA ALA A 37 -17.52 1.28 6.45
C ALA A 37 -17.20 2.07 7.73
N HIS A 38 -17.88 1.78 8.84
CA HIS A 38 -17.63 2.40 10.15
C HIS A 38 -16.67 1.56 11.01
N GLY A 39 -16.27 0.37 10.54
CA GLY A 39 -15.37 -0.53 11.25
C GLY A 39 -16.08 -1.51 12.17
N ASN A 40 -17.41 -1.57 12.18
CA ASN A 40 -18.13 -2.55 12.96
C ASN A 40 -17.95 -3.94 12.36
N LYS A 41 -17.62 -4.92 13.21
CA LYS A 41 -17.52 -6.32 12.79
C LYS A 41 -18.93 -6.88 12.51
N LEU A 42 -19.14 -7.36 11.28
CA LEU A 42 -20.40 -7.96 10.85
C LEU A 42 -20.35 -9.49 10.89
N ALA A 43 -19.19 -10.07 10.56
CA ALA A 43 -18.99 -11.51 10.56
C ALA A 43 -17.52 -11.88 10.76
N GLY A 44 -17.26 -13.14 11.13
CA GLY A 44 -15.92 -13.68 11.38
C GLY A 44 -15.69 -13.98 12.86
N ARG A 45 -14.82 -14.95 13.14
CA ARG A 45 -14.54 -15.44 14.52
C ARG A 45 -13.49 -14.63 15.26
N HIS A 46 -12.67 -13.85 14.54
CA HIS A 46 -11.56 -13.11 15.10
C HIS A 46 -11.91 -11.63 15.34
N GLU A 47 -11.11 -10.98 16.18
CA GLU A 47 -11.19 -9.54 16.38
C GLU A 47 -10.45 -8.78 15.28
N VAL A 48 -10.78 -7.50 15.15
CA VAL A 48 -10.16 -6.56 14.20
C VAL A 48 -9.08 -5.75 14.91
N GLU A 49 -7.96 -5.47 14.22
CA GLU A 49 -6.95 -4.56 14.73
C GLU A 49 -7.43 -3.11 14.60
N PRO A 50 -7.57 -2.35 15.71
CA PRO A 50 -8.15 -1.00 15.66
C PRO A 50 -7.39 -0.02 14.76
N THR A 51 -6.05 -0.02 14.81
CA THR A 51 -5.24 0.91 14.00
C THR A 51 -5.42 0.66 12.51
N ALA A 52 -5.43 -0.61 12.10
CA ALA A 52 -5.73 -0.99 10.74
C ALA A 52 -7.16 -0.59 10.34
N MET A 53 -8.12 -0.78 11.24
CA MET A 53 -9.52 -0.45 10.99
C MET A 53 -9.70 1.03 10.64
N PHE A 54 -9.18 1.95 11.45
CA PHE A 54 -9.38 3.38 11.24
C PHE A 54 -8.73 3.89 9.95
N ILE A 55 -7.48 3.46 9.65
CA ILE A 55 -6.79 3.84 8.42
C ILE A 55 -7.56 3.33 7.19
N HIS A 56 -7.89 2.05 7.18
CA HIS A 56 -8.50 1.43 6.01
C HIS A 56 -9.93 1.91 5.77
N ALA A 57 -10.77 2.00 6.82
CA ALA A 57 -12.15 2.48 6.67
C ALA A 57 -12.18 3.90 6.10
N ALA A 58 -11.30 4.79 6.58
CA ALA A 58 -11.21 6.15 6.07
C ALA A 58 -10.76 6.19 4.60
N ILE A 59 -9.76 5.40 4.21
CA ILE A 59 -9.27 5.38 2.82
C ILE A 59 -10.34 4.85 1.86
N HIS A 60 -11.06 3.80 2.23
CA HIS A 60 -12.16 3.30 1.41
C HIS A 60 -13.26 4.36 1.24
N ARG A 61 -13.70 4.97 2.35
CA ARG A 61 -14.80 5.94 2.37
C ARG A 61 -14.45 7.27 1.71
N ILE A 62 -13.27 7.82 1.99
CA ILE A 62 -12.87 9.18 1.56
C ILE A 62 -12.16 9.14 0.20
N ALA A 63 -11.19 8.24 0.04
CA ALA A 63 -10.40 8.15 -1.18
C ALA A 63 -11.00 7.19 -2.23
N GLY A 64 -12.09 6.46 -1.91
CA GLY A 64 -12.81 5.60 -2.83
C GLY A 64 -12.00 4.41 -3.36
N LYS A 65 -10.99 3.96 -2.61
CA LYS A 65 -10.09 2.88 -3.07
C LYS A 65 -10.71 1.50 -2.81
N ALA A 66 -10.70 0.62 -3.80
CA ALA A 66 -11.31 -0.72 -3.70
C ALA A 66 -10.44 -1.70 -2.90
N CYS A 67 -9.12 -1.62 -3.00
CA CYS A 67 -8.17 -2.45 -2.26
C CYS A 67 -7.13 -1.57 -1.57
N VAL A 68 -6.85 -1.83 -0.31
CA VAL A 68 -5.91 -1.06 0.53
C VAL A 68 -4.97 -2.00 1.24
N LEU A 69 -3.66 -1.82 1.04
CA LEU A 69 -2.60 -2.54 1.72
C LEU A 69 -1.77 -1.53 2.52
N HIS A 70 -1.66 -1.73 3.83
CA HIS A 70 -0.79 -0.92 4.69
C HIS A 70 0.31 -1.79 5.26
N THR A 71 1.56 -1.33 5.18
CA THR A 71 2.73 -2.09 5.63
C THR A 71 3.85 -1.22 6.15
N HIS A 72 4.70 -1.82 7.00
CA HIS A 72 5.97 -1.27 7.46
C HIS A 72 7.15 -2.02 6.81
N MET A 73 7.15 -2.12 5.48
CA MET A 73 8.24 -2.77 4.73
C MET A 73 9.57 -2.06 5.00
N PRO A 74 10.68 -2.80 5.26
CA PRO A 74 11.91 -2.22 5.78
C PRO A 74 12.47 -1.05 4.98
N TYR A 75 12.58 -1.19 3.66
CA TYR A 75 13.19 -0.14 2.83
C TYR A 75 12.22 0.99 2.50
N ALA A 76 10.96 0.68 2.27
CA ALA A 76 9.94 1.72 2.09
C ALA A 76 9.79 2.56 3.37
N THR A 77 9.76 1.92 4.54
CA THR A 77 9.74 2.62 5.83
C THR A 77 11.02 3.45 6.04
N ALA A 78 12.20 2.92 5.70
CA ALA A 78 13.46 3.68 5.82
C ALA A 78 13.40 5.01 5.06
N LEU A 79 12.77 5.06 3.89
CA LEU A 79 12.60 6.30 3.13
C LEU A 79 11.60 7.27 3.78
N THR A 80 10.72 6.81 4.67
CA THR A 80 9.85 7.72 5.44
C THR A 80 10.57 8.40 6.61
N LEU A 81 11.78 7.95 6.95
CA LEU A 81 12.59 8.45 8.08
C LEU A 81 13.56 9.54 7.65
N THR A 82 13.67 9.83 6.35
CA THR A 82 14.59 10.85 5.81
C THR A 82 13.85 12.18 5.61
N SER A 83 14.59 13.30 5.54
CA SER A 83 14.02 14.63 5.35
C SER A 83 13.42 14.84 3.95
N ASP A 84 13.96 14.13 2.96
CA ASP A 84 13.51 14.06 1.57
C ASP A 84 12.64 12.84 1.30
N ARG A 85 11.69 12.60 2.17
CA ARG A 85 10.86 11.40 2.28
C ARG A 85 10.37 10.86 0.94
N GLY A 86 10.31 9.52 0.87
CA GLY A 86 9.68 8.80 -0.21
C GLY A 86 10.63 8.32 -1.31
N LEU A 87 10.03 7.78 -2.35
CA LEU A 87 10.71 7.18 -3.49
C LEU A 87 10.93 8.22 -4.60
N ASP A 88 12.17 8.38 -5.05
CA ASP A 88 12.46 9.08 -6.30
C ASP A 88 12.12 8.17 -7.49
N THR A 89 11.03 8.51 -8.16
CA THR A 89 10.46 7.73 -9.26
C THR A 89 11.26 7.83 -10.56
N THR A 90 12.38 8.55 -10.57
CA THR A 90 13.24 8.71 -11.76
C THR A 90 14.50 7.84 -11.72
N LEU A 91 14.75 7.11 -10.61
CA LEU A 91 16.01 6.40 -10.41
C LEU A 91 16.07 5.00 -11.02
N SER A 92 14.95 4.30 -11.13
CA SER A 92 14.96 2.93 -11.65
C SER A 92 13.66 2.58 -12.36
N GLN A 93 13.68 1.56 -13.22
CA GLN A 93 12.47 1.09 -13.91
C GLN A 93 11.37 0.68 -12.92
N ASN A 94 11.72 0.03 -11.81
CA ASN A 94 10.73 -0.30 -10.76
C ASN A 94 10.18 0.95 -10.09
N ALA A 95 11.00 1.99 -9.87
CA ALA A 95 10.55 3.25 -9.31
C ALA A 95 9.66 4.04 -10.30
N MET A 96 9.99 4.03 -11.58
CA MET A 96 9.20 4.70 -12.64
C MET A 96 7.76 4.18 -12.74
N ARG A 97 7.50 2.92 -12.33
CA ARG A 97 6.14 2.35 -12.21
C ARG A 97 5.19 3.29 -11.44
N PHE A 98 5.71 4.01 -10.46
CA PHE A 98 4.95 4.83 -9.53
C PHE A 98 4.96 6.32 -9.87
N HIS A 99 5.57 6.70 -10.99
CA HIS A 99 5.66 8.10 -11.39
C HIS A 99 4.26 8.71 -11.57
N GLY A 100 4.00 9.83 -10.86
CA GLY A 100 2.71 10.49 -10.85
C GLY A 100 1.63 9.82 -9.98
N ARG A 101 1.96 8.77 -9.19
CA ARG A 101 1.02 8.01 -8.36
C ARG A 101 1.35 8.03 -6.86
N LEU A 102 2.37 8.81 -6.46
CA LEU A 102 2.83 8.90 -5.08
C LEU A 102 2.33 10.17 -4.41
N ALA A 103 2.00 10.05 -3.14
CA ALA A 103 1.86 11.16 -2.20
C ALA A 103 2.76 10.92 -0.98
N ILE A 104 3.11 11.99 -0.28
CA ILE A 104 3.88 11.95 0.95
C ILE A 104 3.08 12.66 2.04
N ASP A 105 2.84 11.97 3.13
CA ASP A 105 2.32 12.54 4.35
C ASP A 105 3.50 12.81 5.29
N GLU A 106 3.84 14.06 5.47
CA GLU A 106 4.99 14.47 6.30
C GLU A 106 4.71 14.41 7.80
N HIS A 107 3.44 14.28 8.19
CA HIS A 107 3.02 14.38 9.57
C HIS A 107 2.87 12.99 10.21
N TYR A 108 3.34 12.87 11.44
CA TYR A 108 3.13 11.71 12.28
C TYR A 108 2.53 12.15 13.62
N ASN A 109 1.28 11.78 13.88
CA ASN A 109 0.55 12.18 15.08
C ASN A 109 0.40 11.05 16.11
N GLY A 110 1.11 9.94 15.93
CA GLY A 110 0.99 8.76 16.78
C GLY A 110 0.22 7.63 16.10
N LEU A 111 -0.29 6.69 16.93
CA LEU A 111 -1.06 5.56 16.42
C LEU A 111 -2.46 6.01 15.95
N ALA A 112 -2.94 5.46 14.86
CA ALA A 112 -4.29 5.71 14.35
C ALA A 112 -5.33 4.95 15.20
N LEU A 113 -5.65 5.51 16.36
CA LEU A 113 -6.60 4.92 17.32
C LEU A 113 -7.98 5.57 17.30
N ASP A 114 -8.20 6.50 16.38
CA ASP A 114 -9.48 7.19 16.21
C ASP A 114 -9.76 7.52 14.73
N VAL A 115 -10.99 7.97 14.49
CA VAL A 115 -11.48 8.29 13.14
C VAL A 115 -10.71 9.47 12.54
N SER A 116 -10.33 10.47 13.34
CA SER A 116 -9.73 11.72 12.85
C SER A 116 -8.35 11.47 12.22
N GLU A 117 -7.54 10.60 12.81
CA GLU A 117 -6.24 10.25 12.28
C GLU A 117 -6.36 9.41 10.99
N GLY A 118 -7.31 8.48 10.94
CA GLY A 118 -7.62 7.76 9.71
C GLY A 118 -8.04 8.68 8.57
N GLU A 119 -8.91 9.63 8.84
CA GLU A 119 -9.38 10.64 7.87
C GLU A 119 -8.23 11.54 7.39
N ARG A 120 -7.38 12.00 8.30
CA ARG A 120 -6.20 12.79 7.96
C ARG A 120 -5.29 12.05 6.96
N ILE A 121 -5.01 10.78 7.21
CA ILE A 121 -4.22 9.93 6.31
C ILE A 121 -4.92 9.80 4.95
N ALA A 122 -6.23 9.55 4.94
CA ALA A 122 -6.99 9.43 3.70
C ALA A 122 -6.96 10.72 2.87
N HIS A 123 -7.05 11.89 3.51
CA HIS A 123 -6.92 13.18 2.83
C HIS A 123 -5.50 13.45 2.32
N ALA A 124 -4.46 13.00 3.03
CA ALA A 124 -3.07 13.13 2.59
C ALA A 124 -2.77 12.37 1.29
N MET A 125 -3.60 11.41 0.89
CA MET A 125 -3.46 10.69 -0.39
C MET A 125 -3.61 11.60 -1.60
N GLN A 126 -4.41 12.66 -1.54
CA GLN A 126 -4.62 13.62 -2.63
C GLN A 126 -4.93 12.95 -3.99
N GLY A 127 -5.64 11.81 -3.97
CA GLY A 127 -5.97 11.02 -5.15
C GLY A 127 -4.91 10.02 -5.59
N ALA A 128 -3.70 10.03 -5.01
CA ALA A 128 -2.65 9.05 -5.29
C ALA A 128 -3.06 7.62 -4.91
N ASP A 129 -2.38 6.64 -5.50
CA ASP A 129 -2.57 5.24 -5.15
C ASP A 129 -1.62 4.79 -4.03
N ILE A 130 -0.50 5.50 -3.85
CA ILE A 130 0.54 5.14 -2.89
C ILE A 130 0.87 6.35 -2.04
N VAL A 131 0.94 6.14 -0.73
CA VAL A 131 1.33 7.17 0.24
C VAL A 131 2.48 6.68 1.10
N PHE A 132 3.53 7.48 1.18
CA PHE A 132 4.57 7.34 2.19
C PHE A 132 4.15 8.13 3.43
N LEU A 133 3.92 7.43 4.54
CA LEU A 133 3.54 8.01 5.82
C LEU A 133 4.79 8.31 6.63
N GLY A 134 5.07 9.56 6.90
CA GLY A 134 6.26 10.01 7.64
C GLY A 134 6.44 9.29 8.97
N ASN A 135 7.63 8.72 9.20
CA ASN A 135 8.00 7.97 10.40
C ASN A 135 7.12 6.74 10.70
N HIS A 136 6.42 6.19 9.69
CA HIS A 136 5.45 5.13 9.92
C HIS A 136 5.63 3.96 8.94
N GLY A 137 5.26 4.16 7.68
CA GLY A 137 5.25 3.10 6.68
C GLY A 137 4.60 3.57 5.39
N VAL A 138 3.97 2.66 4.66
CA VAL A 138 3.33 2.98 3.38
C VAL A 138 1.93 2.42 3.29
N VAL A 139 1.08 3.11 2.51
CA VAL A 139 -0.20 2.61 2.03
C VAL A 139 -0.10 2.43 0.52
N VAL A 140 -0.56 1.29 0.02
CA VAL A 140 -0.67 0.98 -1.40
C VAL A 140 -2.10 0.59 -1.71
N CYS A 141 -2.71 1.27 -2.67
CA CYS A 141 -4.08 1.05 -3.10
C CYS A 141 -4.14 0.55 -4.55
N GLY A 142 -5.21 -0.13 -4.88
CA GLY A 142 -5.49 -0.60 -6.23
C GLY A 142 -6.96 -0.89 -6.44
N GLU A 143 -7.34 -1.06 -7.70
CA GLU A 143 -8.70 -1.47 -8.08
C GLU A 143 -8.98 -2.94 -7.75
N ARG A 144 -7.91 -3.75 -7.70
CA ARG A 144 -7.95 -5.19 -7.45
C ARG A 144 -6.80 -5.58 -6.54
N LEU A 145 -6.96 -6.69 -5.82
CA LEU A 145 -5.94 -7.19 -4.89
C LEU A 145 -4.64 -7.58 -5.58
N ASP A 146 -4.72 -8.20 -6.75
CA ASP A 146 -3.54 -8.60 -7.53
C ASP A 146 -2.74 -7.38 -8.02
N TYR A 147 -3.40 -6.29 -8.40
CA TYR A 147 -2.74 -5.04 -8.80
C TYR A 147 -2.09 -4.32 -7.60
N ALA A 148 -2.83 -4.23 -6.48
CA ALA A 148 -2.30 -3.62 -5.27
C ALA A 148 -1.11 -4.42 -4.71
N TYR A 149 -1.17 -5.75 -4.75
CA TYR A 149 -0.08 -6.62 -4.28
C TYR A 149 1.16 -6.53 -5.18
N ASP A 150 0.98 -6.51 -6.50
CA ASP A 150 2.07 -6.34 -7.46
C ASP A 150 2.76 -4.98 -7.25
N ASP A 151 1.98 -3.90 -7.10
CA ASP A 151 2.52 -2.57 -6.80
C ASP A 151 3.25 -2.57 -5.43
N LEU A 152 2.70 -3.20 -4.39
CA LEU A 152 3.35 -3.33 -3.09
C LEU A 152 4.71 -4.04 -3.19
N PHE A 153 4.75 -5.17 -3.91
CA PHE A 153 5.97 -5.97 -4.10
C PHE A 153 7.06 -5.16 -4.81
N PHE A 154 6.71 -4.48 -5.91
CA PHE A 154 7.68 -3.68 -6.65
C PHE A 154 8.05 -2.38 -5.96
N LEU A 155 7.16 -1.83 -5.10
CA LEU A 155 7.48 -0.65 -4.28
C LEU A 155 8.66 -0.94 -3.35
N GLU A 156 8.62 -2.04 -2.61
CA GLU A 156 9.73 -2.40 -1.71
C GLU A 156 11.02 -2.64 -2.49
N ARG A 157 10.97 -3.27 -3.67
CA ARG A 157 12.15 -3.46 -4.52
C ARG A 157 12.72 -2.15 -5.06
N ALA A 158 11.87 -1.19 -5.40
CA ALA A 158 12.29 0.13 -5.82
C ALA A 158 12.96 0.90 -4.66
N CYS A 159 12.34 0.86 -3.47
CA CYS A 159 12.89 1.45 -2.25
C CYS A 159 14.23 0.80 -1.85
N THR A 160 14.32 -0.54 -1.94
CA THR A 160 15.57 -1.27 -1.70
C THR A 160 16.69 -0.76 -2.61
N ALA A 161 16.41 -0.65 -3.92
CA ALA A 161 17.40 -0.17 -4.89
C ALA A 161 17.85 1.26 -4.59
N GLN A 162 16.92 2.15 -4.24
CA GLN A 162 17.23 3.54 -3.90
C GLN A 162 18.09 3.63 -2.63
N VAL A 163 17.70 2.97 -1.53
CA VAL A 163 18.46 2.99 -0.26
C VAL A 163 19.86 2.44 -0.47
N LEU A 164 20.01 1.33 -1.19
CA LEU A 164 21.32 0.76 -1.50
C LEU A 164 22.18 1.68 -2.37
N ALA A 165 21.58 2.34 -3.37
CA ALA A 165 22.30 3.31 -4.21
C ALA A 165 22.74 4.52 -3.40
N GLN A 166 21.87 5.07 -2.55
CA GLN A 166 22.20 6.19 -1.65
C GLN A 166 23.31 5.84 -0.66
N SER A 167 23.31 4.61 -0.12
CA SER A 167 24.32 4.15 0.84
C SER A 167 25.74 4.07 0.28
N THR A 168 25.90 4.09 -1.05
CA THR A 168 27.23 4.13 -1.69
C THR A 168 27.94 5.46 -1.55
N GLY A 169 27.23 6.54 -1.19
CA GLY A 169 27.74 7.92 -1.18
C GLY A 169 28.08 8.49 -2.57
N ARG A 170 27.78 7.76 -3.64
CA ARG A 170 28.00 8.24 -5.02
C ARG A 170 26.80 9.07 -5.50
N PRO A 171 27.01 10.05 -6.39
CA PRO A 171 25.90 10.77 -7.02
C PRO A 171 24.94 9.83 -7.72
N LEU A 172 23.65 10.03 -7.47
CA LEU A 172 22.60 9.29 -8.15
C LEU A 172 22.43 9.82 -9.60
N LYS A 173 21.91 8.98 -10.49
CA LYS A 173 21.72 9.30 -11.91
C LYS A 173 20.24 9.14 -12.27
N PRO A 174 19.39 10.14 -11.98
CA PRO A 174 17.99 10.13 -12.40
C PRO A 174 17.85 10.19 -13.92
N VAL A 175 16.76 9.66 -14.44
CA VAL A 175 16.35 9.89 -15.84
C VAL A 175 15.45 11.12 -15.93
N ASP A 176 15.23 11.59 -17.15
CA ASP A 176 14.27 12.65 -17.44
C ASP A 176 12.84 12.23 -17.05
N THR A 177 12.05 13.17 -16.51
CA THR A 177 10.66 12.93 -16.08
C THR A 177 9.76 12.48 -17.23
N ALA A 178 10.03 12.91 -18.47
CA ALA A 178 9.29 12.43 -19.63
C ALA A 178 9.53 10.93 -19.90
N ILE A 179 10.75 10.43 -19.63
CA ILE A 179 11.06 9.01 -19.69
C ILE A 179 10.34 8.27 -18.57
N ALA A 180 10.37 8.79 -17.34
CA ALA A 180 9.66 8.21 -16.21
C ALA A 180 8.15 8.10 -16.48
N SER A 181 7.52 9.16 -16.98
CA SER A 181 6.10 9.18 -17.38
C SER A 181 5.79 8.15 -18.47
N LYS A 182 6.64 8.02 -19.49
CA LYS A 182 6.49 7.03 -20.55
C LYS A 182 6.52 5.61 -20.00
N VAL A 183 7.50 5.31 -19.15
CA VAL A 183 7.65 3.98 -18.53
C VAL A 183 6.46 3.67 -17.63
N ALA A 184 5.99 4.63 -16.82
CA ALA A 184 4.79 4.47 -16.00
C ALA A 184 3.58 4.07 -16.86
N ALA A 185 3.33 4.78 -17.95
CA ALA A 185 2.22 4.48 -18.87
C ALA A 185 2.35 3.08 -19.51
N GLN A 186 3.56 2.70 -19.93
CA GLN A 186 3.81 1.36 -20.46
C GLN A 186 3.51 0.26 -19.45
N ILE A 187 3.96 0.40 -18.20
CA ILE A 187 3.70 -0.59 -17.14
C ILE A 187 2.21 -0.66 -16.82
N GLN A 188 1.51 0.47 -16.79
CA GLN A 188 0.05 0.48 -16.58
C GLN A 188 -0.73 -0.22 -17.70
N SER A 189 -0.23 -0.20 -18.94
CA SER A 189 -0.86 -0.92 -20.06
C SER A 189 -0.62 -2.44 -20.02
N GLU A 190 0.35 -2.91 -19.21
CA GLU A 190 0.77 -4.32 -19.11
C GLU A 190 0.25 -5.00 -17.82
N ARG A 191 -0.92 -4.60 -17.32
CA ARG A 191 -1.49 -5.14 -16.07
C ARG A 191 -1.74 -6.66 -16.10
N LEU A 192 -1.79 -7.28 -17.26
CA LEU A 192 -1.80 -8.74 -17.39
C LEU A 192 -0.60 -9.38 -16.66
N GLN A 193 0.56 -8.73 -16.63
CA GLN A 193 1.73 -9.22 -15.89
C GLN A 193 1.47 -9.31 -14.40
N SER A 194 0.72 -8.35 -13.82
CA SER A 194 0.32 -8.38 -12.40
C SER A 194 -0.58 -9.59 -12.10
N GLU A 195 -1.52 -9.90 -12.99
CA GLU A 195 -2.42 -11.06 -12.85
C GLU A 195 -1.64 -12.39 -12.94
N LEU A 196 -0.73 -12.50 -13.89
CA LEU A 196 0.13 -13.69 -14.06
C LEU A 196 1.04 -13.88 -12.84
N PHE A 197 1.64 -12.81 -12.33
CA PHE A 197 2.47 -12.83 -11.13
C PHE A 197 1.68 -13.30 -9.92
N PHE A 198 0.51 -12.71 -9.68
CA PHE A 198 -0.35 -13.10 -8.56
C PHE A 198 -0.83 -14.56 -8.66
N THR A 199 -1.17 -15.00 -9.87
CA THR A 199 -1.52 -16.40 -10.15
C THR A 199 -0.36 -17.35 -9.87
N ALA A 200 0.89 -16.94 -10.22
CA ALA A 200 2.07 -17.72 -9.92
C ALA A 200 2.32 -17.86 -8.41
N LEU A 201 2.11 -16.78 -7.65
CA LEU A 201 2.21 -16.81 -6.18
C LEU A 201 1.16 -17.75 -5.57
N ARG A 202 -0.09 -17.70 -6.05
CA ARG A 202 -1.15 -18.60 -5.56
C ARG A 202 -0.82 -20.08 -5.75
N ARG A 203 -0.09 -20.45 -6.81
CA ARG A 203 0.37 -21.84 -7.01
C ARG A 203 1.45 -22.28 -6.01
N GLN A 204 2.06 -21.36 -5.28
CA GLN A 204 3.07 -21.67 -4.25
C GLN A 204 2.48 -21.80 -2.84
N LEU A 205 1.20 -21.47 -2.68
CA LEU A 205 0.51 -21.71 -1.42
C LEU A 205 0.30 -23.21 -1.21
N PRO A 206 0.42 -23.68 0.04
CA PRO A 206 0.22 -25.10 0.38
C PRO A 206 -1.22 -25.56 0.12
#